data_41fccb6cf6c30be830f9f927b4508a45
#
_entry.id   41fccb6cf6c30be830f9f927b4508a45
#
_cell.length_a   1.000
_cell.length_b   1.000
_cell.length_c   1.000
_cell.angle_alpha   90.00
_cell.angle_beta   90.00
_cell.angle_gamma   90.00
#
_symmetry.space_group_name_H-M   'P 1'
#
loop_
_entity.id
_entity.type
_entity.pdbx_description
1 polymer ?
#
loop_
_entity_poly.entity_id
_entity_poly.type
_entity_poly.pdbx_seq_one_letter_code
_entity_poly.pdbx_strand_id
1 'polypeptide(L)'
;MENRAPSIKNSQTHKNYFKEPNGKIIVEKIFIMGIIFASMTPLVFADVYIQNDQQYVGDDGSVHIVGEIVNNLDIPLNQINVEIDLFDENQQLIQTQKTNSLVNTIMPGMKGPFDLILTDNEAKNAKSYSLLLNYQASPPKSQVIDITESSLTRDNHNNLMITGTVVNNGEITANTISVIATLYDKQGNVAAVSKASPKPDYLGSEDSAFFVLSVPDKIQTEGIDEYTLIAESEEYAAVPEFPVGTVILLILTLSAYIGITRYSGRIITNLFSATNLK
;
A
#
# COMPACT_ATOMS: atom_id res chain seq x y z
N MET A 1 76.63 -23.36 -35.82
CA MET A 1 76.27 -23.45 -34.38
C MET A 1 74.77 -23.39 -34.27
N GLU A 2 74.18 -24.54 -34.14
CA GLU A 2 72.77 -24.81 -34.21
C GLU A 2 72.22 -24.95 -32.80
N ASN A 3 71.31 -24.08 -32.40
CA ASN A 3 70.62 -24.19 -31.09
C ASN A 3 69.18 -24.65 -31.32
N ARG A 4 68.94 -25.92 -31.08
CA ARG A 4 67.62 -26.54 -31.03
C ARG A 4 66.96 -26.21 -29.69
N ALA A 5 65.73 -25.67 -29.75
CA ALA A 5 64.84 -25.56 -28.63
C ALA A 5 64.11 -26.90 -28.34
N PRO A 6 63.81 -27.24 -27.06
CA PRO A 6 63.16 -28.50 -26.72
C PRO A 6 61.65 -28.47 -26.91
N SER A 7 61.15 -29.56 -27.50
CA SER A 7 59.72 -29.88 -27.67
C SER A 7 59.00 -30.07 -26.34
N ILE A 8 57.91 -29.33 -26.14
CA ILE A 8 57.00 -29.54 -25.03
C ILE A 8 55.98 -30.59 -25.41
N LYS A 9 56.03 -31.75 -24.74
CA LYS A 9 55.03 -32.83 -24.88
C LYS A 9 53.72 -32.37 -24.16
N ASN A 10 52.62 -32.33 -24.92
CA ASN A 10 51.28 -32.21 -24.35
C ASN A 10 50.91 -33.47 -23.56
N SER A 11 50.86 -33.32 -22.24
CA SER A 11 50.27 -34.30 -21.35
C SER A 11 48.76 -34.11 -21.33
N GLN A 12 48.04 -35.01 -22.00
CA GLN A 12 46.60 -35.13 -21.87
C GLN A 12 46.26 -35.71 -20.49
N THR A 13 45.81 -34.86 -19.57
CA THR A 13 45.24 -35.31 -18.29
C THR A 13 43.81 -35.77 -18.55
N HIS A 14 43.62 -37.09 -18.57
CA HIS A 14 42.29 -37.67 -18.45
C HIS A 14 41.68 -37.27 -17.10
N LYS A 15 40.69 -36.35 -17.14
CA LYS A 15 39.82 -36.11 -15.99
C LYS A 15 38.79 -37.25 -15.92
N ASN A 16 38.99 -38.13 -14.94
CA ASN A 16 37.99 -39.09 -14.53
C ASN A 16 36.81 -38.32 -13.89
N TYR A 17 35.69 -38.21 -14.61
CA TYR A 17 34.45 -37.77 -14.06
C TYR A 17 33.92 -38.86 -13.14
N PHE A 18 34.13 -38.73 -11.82
CA PHE A 18 33.37 -39.47 -10.83
C PHE A 18 31.92 -39.03 -10.93
N LYS A 19 31.06 -39.95 -11.37
CA LYS A 19 29.60 -39.78 -11.40
C LYS A 19 29.11 -39.84 -9.98
N GLU A 20 29.01 -38.67 -9.30
CA GLU A 20 28.36 -38.58 -8.01
C GLU A 20 26.86 -38.78 -8.15
N PRO A 21 26.16 -39.43 -7.19
CA PRO A 21 24.74 -39.70 -7.26
C PRO A 21 23.94 -38.39 -7.28
N ASN A 22 22.91 -38.34 -8.12
CA ASN A 22 22.09 -37.19 -8.56
C ASN A 22 21.47 -36.29 -7.47
N GLY A 23 21.75 -36.50 -6.18
CA GLY A 23 21.19 -35.71 -5.08
C GLY A 23 21.84 -34.33 -4.88
N LYS A 24 23.15 -34.21 -5.08
CA LYS A 24 23.88 -32.95 -4.82
C LYS A 24 23.57 -31.85 -5.83
N ILE A 25 23.38 -32.19 -7.11
CA ILE A 25 23.11 -31.20 -8.17
C ILE A 25 21.76 -30.50 -7.96
N ILE A 26 20.77 -31.20 -7.40
CA ILE A 26 19.43 -30.64 -7.12
C ILE A 26 19.51 -29.69 -5.95
N VAL A 27 20.25 -30.01 -4.88
CA VAL A 27 20.42 -29.14 -3.72
C VAL A 27 21.18 -27.86 -4.08
N GLU A 28 22.23 -27.94 -4.91
CA GLU A 28 22.94 -26.75 -5.37
C GLU A 28 22.07 -25.84 -6.26
N LYS A 29 21.30 -26.40 -7.16
CA LYS A 29 20.36 -25.62 -8.02
C LYS A 29 19.24 -24.97 -7.20
N ILE A 30 18.72 -25.65 -6.20
CA ILE A 30 17.70 -25.08 -5.29
C ILE A 30 18.32 -23.98 -4.42
N PHE A 31 19.58 -24.15 -3.97
CA PHE A 31 20.28 -23.15 -3.18
C PHE A 31 20.61 -21.90 -3.99
N ILE A 32 21.06 -22.06 -5.24
CA ILE A 32 21.34 -20.94 -6.18
C ILE A 32 20.03 -20.22 -6.53
N MET A 33 18.92 -20.93 -6.77
CA MET A 33 17.62 -20.34 -7.03
C MET A 33 17.08 -19.61 -5.79
N GLY A 34 17.29 -20.11 -4.58
CA GLY A 34 16.97 -19.45 -3.33
C GLY A 34 17.79 -18.16 -3.10
N ILE A 35 19.06 -18.14 -3.46
CA ILE A 35 19.92 -16.94 -3.36
C ILE A 35 19.50 -15.88 -4.39
N ILE A 36 19.11 -16.27 -5.61
CA ILE A 36 18.63 -15.34 -6.64
C ILE A 36 17.30 -14.69 -6.20
N PHE A 37 16.39 -15.45 -5.57
CA PHE A 37 15.15 -14.90 -5.01
C PHE A 37 15.39 -13.97 -3.82
N ALA A 38 16.36 -14.29 -2.95
CA ALA A 38 16.73 -13.44 -1.81
C ALA A 38 17.42 -12.13 -2.23
N SER A 39 18.07 -12.10 -3.40
CA SER A 39 18.73 -10.89 -3.92
C SER A 39 17.78 -9.94 -4.68
N MET A 40 16.52 -10.33 -4.89
CA MET A 40 15.47 -9.50 -5.51
C MET A 40 14.58 -8.80 -4.46
N THR A 41 15.03 -8.66 -3.21
CA THR A 41 14.31 -7.79 -2.28
C THR A 41 14.39 -6.36 -2.82
N PRO A 42 13.26 -5.69 -3.10
CA PRO A 42 13.30 -4.28 -3.47
C PRO A 42 13.99 -3.52 -2.35
N LEU A 43 14.96 -2.67 -2.69
CA LEU A 43 15.50 -1.69 -1.77
C LEU A 43 14.35 -0.73 -1.44
N VAL A 44 13.71 -0.94 -0.30
CA VAL A 44 12.76 0.02 0.25
C VAL A 44 13.60 1.15 0.82
N PHE A 45 13.63 2.27 0.12
CA PHE A 45 14.20 3.50 0.67
C PHE A 45 13.25 3.99 1.77
N ALA A 46 13.82 4.31 2.93
CA ALA A 46 13.09 5.00 3.98
C ALA A 46 12.83 6.44 3.49
N ASP A 47 11.61 6.73 3.08
CA ASP A 47 11.21 8.01 2.51
C ASP A 47 9.75 8.31 2.81
N VAL A 48 9.38 9.58 2.69
CA VAL A 48 8.00 10.05 2.72
C VAL A 48 7.70 10.69 1.38
N TYR A 49 6.68 10.20 0.69
CA TYR A 49 6.35 10.68 -0.65
C TYR A 49 4.84 10.67 -0.90
N ILE A 50 4.42 11.38 -1.94
CA ILE A 50 3.05 11.38 -2.44
C ILE A 50 2.98 10.40 -3.61
N GLN A 51 1.88 9.63 -3.68
CA GLN A 51 1.60 8.71 -4.78
C GLN A 51 0.11 8.75 -5.17
N ASN A 52 -0.17 8.21 -6.35
CA ASN A 52 -1.52 7.98 -6.86
C ASN A 52 -2.38 9.25 -6.89
N ASP A 53 -1.74 10.42 -7.04
CA ASP A 53 -2.41 11.70 -7.08
C ASP A 53 -3.07 11.96 -8.44
N GLN A 54 -4.21 12.64 -8.41
CA GLN A 54 -4.89 13.10 -9.61
C GLN A 54 -5.73 14.36 -9.36
N GLN A 55 -6.03 15.06 -10.46
CA GLN A 55 -6.96 16.18 -10.48
C GLN A 55 -8.27 15.77 -11.17
N TYR A 56 -9.41 16.14 -10.59
CA TYR A 56 -10.72 16.01 -11.24
C TYR A 56 -11.62 17.19 -10.93
N VAL A 57 -12.74 17.28 -11.65
CA VAL A 57 -13.79 18.26 -11.39
C VAL A 57 -15.00 17.54 -10.79
N GLY A 58 -15.38 17.94 -9.58
CA GLY A 58 -16.54 17.39 -8.87
C GLY A 58 -17.87 17.73 -9.54
N ASP A 59 -18.93 17.05 -9.16
CA ASP A 59 -20.30 17.27 -9.67
C ASP A 59 -20.81 18.68 -9.34
N ASP A 60 -20.31 19.34 -8.32
CA ASP A 60 -20.59 20.73 -7.94
C ASP A 60 -19.75 21.76 -8.72
N GLY A 61 -18.84 21.29 -9.57
CA GLY A 61 -17.92 22.10 -10.35
C GLY A 61 -16.69 22.61 -9.58
N SER A 62 -16.42 22.12 -8.37
CA SER A 62 -15.15 22.31 -7.69
C SER A 62 -14.03 21.50 -8.35
N VAL A 63 -12.78 21.98 -8.24
CA VAL A 63 -11.59 21.23 -8.66
C VAL A 63 -11.03 20.53 -7.44
N HIS A 64 -10.84 19.23 -7.53
CA HIS A 64 -10.20 18.41 -6.51
C HIS A 64 -8.82 17.99 -6.95
N ILE A 65 -7.85 18.05 -6.04
CA ILE A 65 -6.54 17.41 -6.18
C ILE A 65 -6.39 16.47 -5.00
N VAL A 66 -6.44 15.17 -5.28
CA VAL A 66 -6.43 14.10 -4.28
C VAL A 66 -5.17 13.25 -4.44
N GLY A 67 -4.78 12.55 -3.39
CA GLY A 67 -3.64 11.63 -3.41
C GLY A 67 -3.39 11.01 -2.05
N GLU A 68 -2.34 10.20 -1.95
CA GLU A 68 -1.89 9.54 -0.73
C GLU A 68 -0.46 9.91 -0.36
N ILE A 69 -0.24 10.21 0.89
CA ILE A 69 1.08 10.39 1.50
C ILE A 69 1.50 9.06 2.12
N VAL A 70 2.64 8.54 1.71
CA VAL A 70 3.19 7.27 2.19
C VAL A 70 4.31 7.55 3.18
N ASN A 71 4.22 6.95 4.37
CA ASN A 71 5.28 7.00 5.38
C ASN A 71 6.08 5.68 5.39
N ASN A 72 7.20 5.64 4.70
CA ASN A 72 8.13 4.50 4.75
C ASN A 72 9.26 4.68 5.78
N LEU A 73 9.21 5.74 6.60
CA LEU A 73 10.11 5.87 7.73
C LEU A 73 9.71 4.92 8.86
N ASP A 74 10.60 4.70 9.82
CA ASP A 74 10.36 3.93 11.04
C ASP A 74 9.80 4.78 12.20
N ILE A 75 9.43 6.04 11.93
CA ILE A 75 8.87 6.99 12.89
C ILE A 75 7.49 7.50 12.43
N PRO A 76 6.56 7.76 13.36
CA PRO A 76 5.27 8.38 13.03
C PRO A 76 5.44 9.84 12.59
N LEU A 77 4.52 10.30 11.74
CA LEU A 77 4.48 11.67 11.22
C LEU A 77 3.19 12.38 11.64
N ASN A 78 3.28 13.67 11.97
CA ASN A 78 2.14 14.54 12.19
C ASN A 78 2.35 15.90 11.52
N GLN A 79 1.38 16.84 11.70
CA GLN A 79 1.39 18.17 11.06
C GLN A 79 1.68 18.10 9.57
N ILE A 80 1.08 17.11 8.93
CA ILE A 80 1.35 16.76 7.54
C ILE A 80 0.50 17.65 6.64
N ASN A 81 1.15 18.42 5.78
CA ASN A 81 0.48 19.24 4.79
C ASN A 81 1.13 19.13 3.41
N VAL A 82 0.30 19.28 2.40
CA VAL A 82 0.71 19.34 1.00
C VAL A 82 0.51 20.75 0.50
N GLU A 83 1.58 21.37 0.04
CA GLU A 83 1.54 22.64 -0.68
C GLU A 83 1.45 22.35 -2.18
N ILE A 84 0.52 22.99 -2.87
CA ILE A 84 0.13 22.70 -4.24
C ILE A 84 0.24 23.97 -5.06
N ASP A 85 1.17 23.98 -6.01
CA ASP A 85 1.32 25.03 -7.00
C ASP A 85 0.52 24.68 -8.24
N LEU A 86 -0.37 25.58 -8.69
CA LEU A 86 -1.20 25.42 -9.87
C LEU A 86 -0.62 26.26 -11.03
N PHE A 87 -0.56 25.66 -12.21
CA PHE A 87 0.02 26.29 -13.40
C PHE A 87 -0.98 26.32 -14.57
N ASP A 88 -0.90 27.39 -15.36
CA ASP A 88 -1.65 27.53 -16.61
C ASP A 88 -1.03 26.71 -17.77
N GLU A 89 -1.59 26.87 -18.98
CA GLU A 89 -1.10 26.21 -20.20
C GLU A 89 0.32 26.67 -20.61
N ASN A 90 0.76 27.83 -20.15
CA ASN A 90 2.08 28.40 -20.43
C ASN A 90 3.10 28.10 -19.32
N GLN A 91 2.76 27.22 -18.38
CA GLN A 91 3.55 26.87 -17.17
C GLN A 91 3.78 28.09 -16.27
N GLN A 92 2.89 29.09 -16.28
CA GLN A 92 2.90 30.19 -15.34
C GLN A 92 2.12 29.84 -14.09
N LEU A 93 2.69 30.16 -12.93
CA LEU A 93 2.05 29.95 -11.65
C LEU A 93 0.78 30.80 -11.55
N ILE A 94 -0.36 30.14 -11.35
CA ILE A 94 -1.66 30.76 -11.10
C ILE A 94 -1.77 31.12 -9.62
N GLN A 95 -1.59 30.10 -8.75
CA GLN A 95 -1.68 30.23 -7.30
C GLN A 95 -1.01 29.06 -6.58
N THR A 96 -0.69 29.28 -5.31
CA THR A 96 -0.23 28.25 -4.37
C THR A 96 -1.30 28.04 -3.30
N GLN A 97 -1.67 26.80 -3.05
CA GLN A 97 -2.64 26.41 -2.03
C GLN A 97 -2.07 25.35 -1.10
N LYS A 98 -2.70 25.12 0.05
CA LYS A 98 -2.28 24.10 1.01
C LYS A 98 -3.48 23.31 1.50
N THR A 99 -3.27 22.02 1.66
CA THR A 99 -4.22 21.12 2.35
C THR A 99 -3.48 20.25 3.35
N ASN A 100 -4.18 19.75 4.35
CA ASN A 100 -3.62 18.82 5.32
C ASN A 100 -3.96 17.38 4.92
N SER A 101 -3.13 16.43 5.37
CA SER A 101 -3.57 15.04 5.42
C SER A 101 -4.88 14.93 6.19
N LEU A 102 -5.80 14.09 5.74
CA LEU A 102 -7.05 13.80 6.45
C LEU A 102 -6.81 12.93 7.69
N VAL A 103 -5.65 12.30 7.78
CA VAL A 103 -5.17 11.55 8.95
C VAL A 103 -4.21 12.43 9.74
N ASN A 104 -4.43 12.55 11.05
CA ASN A 104 -3.62 13.39 11.94
C ASN A 104 -2.22 12.83 12.18
N THR A 105 -2.11 11.48 12.25
CA THR A 105 -0.82 10.80 12.47
C THR A 105 -0.68 9.63 11.49
N ILE A 106 0.31 9.69 10.59
CA ILE A 106 0.63 8.59 9.70
C ILE A 106 1.73 7.74 10.36
N MET A 107 1.36 6.55 10.81
CA MET A 107 2.28 5.60 11.43
C MET A 107 3.24 4.98 10.38
N PRO A 108 4.37 4.39 10.81
CA PRO A 108 5.28 3.67 9.91
C PRO A 108 4.58 2.65 9.02
N GLY A 109 4.88 2.67 7.73
CA GLY A 109 4.27 1.78 6.73
C GLY A 109 2.84 2.12 6.33
N MET A 110 2.25 3.18 6.90
CA MET A 110 0.88 3.60 6.59
C MET A 110 0.83 4.70 5.53
N LYS A 111 -0.38 4.93 5.05
CA LYS A 111 -0.73 6.00 4.12
C LYS A 111 -1.74 6.95 4.76
N GLY A 112 -1.70 8.22 4.36
CA GLY A 112 -2.69 9.21 4.73
C GLY A 112 -3.17 9.95 3.49
N PRO A 113 -4.47 9.89 3.14
CA PRO A 113 -4.97 10.61 1.99
C PRO A 113 -5.09 12.11 2.27
N PHE A 114 -5.09 12.89 1.19
CA PHE A 114 -5.40 14.32 1.20
C PHE A 114 -6.38 14.66 0.08
N ASP A 115 -7.12 15.75 0.25
CA ASP A 115 -7.97 16.37 -0.77
C ASP A 115 -7.83 17.88 -0.66
N LEU A 116 -7.43 18.52 -1.74
CA LEU A 116 -7.51 19.97 -1.93
C LEU A 116 -8.74 20.29 -2.77
N ILE A 117 -9.69 21.03 -2.21
CA ILE A 117 -10.92 21.45 -2.89
C ILE A 117 -10.81 22.94 -3.26
N LEU A 118 -10.95 23.23 -4.53
CA LEU A 118 -10.85 24.57 -5.09
C LEU A 118 -12.17 24.96 -5.77
N THR A 119 -12.77 26.03 -5.28
CA THR A 119 -14.08 26.53 -5.79
C THR A 119 -13.93 27.77 -6.65
N ASP A 120 -12.76 28.41 -6.67
CA ASP A 120 -12.52 29.63 -7.44
C ASP A 120 -12.37 29.34 -8.95
N ASN A 121 -12.68 30.35 -9.77
CA ASN A 121 -12.63 30.21 -11.22
C ASN A 121 -11.19 30.19 -11.78
N GLU A 122 -10.21 30.68 -11.04
CA GLU A 122 -8.81 30.69 -11.49
C GLU A 122 -8.24 29.28 -11.44
N ALA A 123 -8.57 28.51 -10.38
CA ALA A 123 -8.18 27.11 -10.26
C ALA A 123 -8.69 26.22 -11.40
N LYS A 124 -9.88 26.56 -11.97
CA LYS A 124 -10.44 25.81 -13.12
C LYS A 124 -9.61 25.98 -14.40
N ASN A 125 -8.77 26.99 -14.46
CA ASN A 125 -7.86 27.22 -15.59
C ASN A 125 -6.52 26.47 -15.44
N ALA A 126 -6.27 25.86 -14.28
CA ALA A 126 -5.05 25.08 -14.05
C ALA A 126 -5.00 23.88 -15.03
N LYS A 127 -3.83 23.70 -15.65
CA LYS A 127 -3.56 22.59 -16.59
C LYS A 127 -2.57 21.59 -16.03
N SER A 128 -1.80 21.99 -15.02
CA SER A 128 -0.88 21.14 -14.30
C SER A 128 -0.68 21.67 -12.88
N TYR A 129 -0.13 20.83 -12.02
CA TYR A 129 0.19 21.16 -10.64
C TYR A 129 1.52 20.54 -10.23
N SER A 130 2.13 21.06 -9.18
CA SER A 130 3.24 20.43 -8.47
C SER A 130 2.91 20.30 -6.98
N LEU A 131 3.44 19.28 -6.33
CA LEU A 131 3.18 18.95 -4.95
C LEU A 131 4.47 19.06 -4.13
N LEU A 132 4.40 19.75 -2.99
CA LEU A 132 5.45 19.81 -1.99
C LEU A 132 4.91 19.33 -0.65
N LEU A 133 5.55 18.31 -0.09
CA LEU A 133 5.14 17.70 1.16
C LEU A 133 5.93 18.28 2.33
N ASN A 134 5.20 18.67 3.40
CA ASN A 134 5.77 19.08 4.67
C ASN A 134 5.19 18.22 5.81
N TYR A 135 6.04 17.81 6.75
CA TYR A 135 5.65 16.98 7.89
C TYR A 135 6.60 17.15 9.07
N GLN A 136 6.19 16.65 10.24
CA GLN A 136 7.03 16.59 11.43
C GLN A 136 7.01 15.17 12.02
N ALA A 137 8.11 14.78 12.67
CA ALA A 137 8.16 13.56 13.46
C ALA A 137 7.21 13.67 14.68
N SER A 138 6.54 12.59 15.01
CA SER A 138 5.57 12.49 16.11
C SER A 138 5.95 11.36 17.07
N PRO A 139 5.62 11.48 18.36
CA PRO A 139 5.64 10.32 19.24
C PRO A 139 4.70 9.21 18.73
N PRO A 140 5.03 7.94 18.98
CA PRO A 140 4.14 6.85 18.64
C PRO A 140 2.83 6.92 19.45
N LYS A 141 1.72 6.56 18.82
CA LYS A 141 0.41 6.39 19.42
C LYS A 141 -0.05 4.94 19.25
N SER A 142 -0.84 4.44 20.19
CA SER A 142 -1.48 3.12 20.06
C SER A 142 -2.48 3.10 18.91
N GLN A 143 -2.60 1.97 18.25
CA GLN A 143 -3.51 1.71 17.13
C GLN A 143 -4.54 0.68 17.60
N VAL A 144 -5.69 1.15 18.09
CA VAL A 144 -6.70 0.31 18.78
C VAL A 144 -8.13 0.64 18.35
N ILE A 145 -8.30 1.58 17.42
CA ILE A 145 -9.61 1.91 16.85
C ILE A 145 -9.81 1.08 15.61
N ASP A 146 -10.58 0.00 15.71
CA ASP A 146 -10.81 -0.92 14.61
C ASP A 146 -12.10 -0.61 13.85
N ILE A 147 -12.13 -0.98 12.57
CA ILE A 147 -13.32 -0.94 11.73
C ILE A 147 -13.76 -2.38 11.49
N THR A 148 -15.03 -2.66 11.72
CA THR A 148 -15.66 -3.94 11.46
C THR A 148 -16.86 -3.79 10.54
N GLU A 149 -17.16 -4.82 9.76
CA GLU A 149 -18.38 -4.91 8.95
C GLU A 149 -18.56 -3.75 7.95
N SER A 150 -17.51 -3.36 7.22
CA SER A 150 -17.64 -2.34 6.20
C SER A 150 -18.35 -2.85 4.93
N SER A 151 -19.12 -1.97 4.30
CA SER A 151 -19.86 -2.28 3.07
C SER A 151 -19.97 -1.06 2.16
N LEU A 152 -19.65 -1.27 0.88
CA LEU A 152 -19.79 -0.27 -0.18
C LEU A 152 -21.12 -0.45 -0.91
N THR A 153 -21.94 0.59 -0.96
CA THR A 153 -23.27 0.59 -1.60
C THR A 153 -23.51 1.89 -2.33
N ARG A 154 -24.62 1.96 -3.09
CA ARG A 154 -25.11 3.23 -3.64
C ARG A 154 -26.51 3.53 -3.08
N ASP A 155 -26.73 4.80 -2.77
CA ASP A 155 -28.04 5.27 -2.30
C ASP A 155 -29.04 5.41 -3.48
N ASN A 156 -30.28 5.81 -3.16
CA ASN A 156 -31.35 6.02 -4.15
C ASN A 156 -31.06 7.17 -5.14
N HIS A 157 -30.09 8.02 -4.85
CA HIS A 157 -29.63 9.12 -5.70
C HIS A 157 -28.34 8.77 -6.47
N ASN A 158 -27.92 7.50 -6.41
CA ASN A 158 -26.68 6.99 -7.00
C ASN A 158 -25.39 7.57 -6.38
N ASN A 159 -25.44 8.14 -5.17
CA ASN A 159 -24.25 8.53 -4.44
C ASN A 159 -23.59 7.26 -3.87
N LEU A 160 -22.26 7.22 -3.91
CA LEU A 160 -21.50 6.14 -3.30
C LEU A 160 -21.51 6.29 -1.78
N MET A 161 -21.82 5.20 -1.08
CA MET A 161 -21.88 5.17 0.37
C MET A 161 -21.05 4.01 0.91
N ILE A 162 -20.27 4.29 1.96
CA ILE A 162 -19.59 3.28 2.75
C ILE A 162 -20.17 3.32 4.16
N THR A 163 -20.62 2.18 4.64
CA THR A 163 -21.13 2.01 6.01
C THR A 163 -20.30 0.98 6.74
N GLY A 164 -20.28 1.08 8.07
CA GLY A 164 -19.57 0.11 8.90
C GLY A 164 -19.67 0.44 10.38
N THR A 165 -18.95 -0.30 11.19
CA THR A 165 -18.88 -0.14 12.64
C THR A 165 -17.45 0.14 13.07
N VAL A 166 -17.27 1.17 13.91
CA VAL A 166 -16.00 1.48 14.59
C VAL A 166 -16.06 0.94 16.00
N VAL A 167 -14.98 0.33 16.47
CA VAL A 167 -14.82 -0.23 17.82
C VAL A 167 -13.59 0.35 18.47
N ASN A 168 -13.70 0.78 19.72
CA ASN A 168 -12.58 1.19 20.54
C ASN A 168 -12.07 0.01 21.40
N ASN A 169 -11.03 -0.68 20.95
CA ASN A 169 -10.37 -1.76 21.69
C ASN A 169 -9.29 -1.24 22.67
N GLY A 170 -9.24 0.08 22.87
CA GLY A 170 -8.32 0.71 23.81
C GLY A 170 -8.85 0.74 25.23
N GLU A 171 -7.98 1.08 26.20
CA GLU A 171 -8.30 1.10 27.62
C GLU A 171 -9.00 2.39 28.07
N ILE A 172 -8.90 3.48 27.30
CA ILE A 172 -9.49 4.78 27.62
C ILE A 172 -10.49 5.20 26.55
N THR A 173 -11.34 6.16 26.90
CA THR A 173 -12.29 6.74 25.95
C THR A 173 -11.55 7.38 24.78
N ALA A 174 -11.93 7.01 23.56
CA ALA A 174 -11.51 7.63 22.32
C ALA A 174 -12.45 8.79 21.99
N ASN A 175 -11.92 9.99 21.81
CA ASN A 175 -12.69 11.19 21.49
C ASN A 175 -12.43 11.64 20.05
N THR A 176 -13.38 12.36 19.47
CA THR A 176 -13.26 12.93 18.11
C THR A 176 -12.91 11.88 17.07
N ILE A 177 -13.59 10.72 17.14
CA ILE A 177 -13.33 9.62 16.22
C ILE A 177 -13.67 10.06 14.80
N SER A 178 -12.77 9.76 13.89
CA SER A 178 -12.92 10.01 12.45
C SER A 178 -12.65 8.74 11.67
N VAL A 179 -13.50 8.47 10.67
CA VAL A 179 -13.30 7.43 9.68
C VAL A 179 -13.02 8.09 8.34
N ILE A 180 -11.94 7.69 7.69
CA ILE A 180 -11.49 8.21 6.42
C ILE A 180 -11.51 7.07 5.39
N ALA A 181 -12.16 7.29 4.25
CA ALA A 181 -12.16 6.39 3.12
C ALA A 181 -11.30 6.95 1.99
N THR A 182 -10.45 6.12 1.42
CA THR A 182 -9.77 6.37 0.15
C THR A 182 -10.33 5.41 -0.89
N LEU A 183 -10.88 5.94 -1.97
CA LEU A 183 -11.46 5.16 -3.06
C LEU A 183 -10.51 5.17 -4.25
N TYR A 184 -10.40 4.04 -4.94
CA TYR A 184 -9.44 3.89 -6.03
C TYR A 184 -10.12 3.59 -7.36
N ASP A 185 -9.55 4.13 -8.42
CA ASP A 185 -9.91 3.77 -9.79
C ASP A 185 -9.31 2.40 -10.17
N LYS A 186 -9.65 1.90 -11.36
CA LYS A 186 -9.15 0.62 -11.88
C LYS A 186 -7.64 0.59 -12.15
N GLN A 187 -7.00 1.74 -12.17
CA GLN A 187 -5.56 1.91 -12.34
C GLN A 187 -4.84 2.00 -10.98
N GLY A 188 -5.59 2.11 -9.87
CA GLY A 188 -5.08 2.23 -8.52
C GLY A 188 -4.76 3.67 -8.09
N ASN A 189 -5.19 4.68 -8.87
CA ASN A 189 -5.08 6.08 -8.46
C ASN A 189 -6.19 6.42 -7.45
N VAL A 190 -5.96 7.42 -6.62
CA VAL A 190 -6.99 7.91 -5.68
C VAL A 190 -8.09 8.62 -6.46
N ALA A 191 -9.24 8.01 -6.58
CA ALA A 191 -10.38 8.58 -7.30
C ALA A 191 -11.14 9.61 -6.46
N ALA A 192 -11.34 9.34 -5.18
CA ALA A 192 -11.99 10.25 -4.24
C ALA A 192 -11.58 9.91 -2.81
N VAL A 193 -11.76 10.87 -1.92
CA VAL A 193 -11.55 10.71 -0.48
C VAL A 193 -12.78 11.22 0.27
N SER A 194 -13.14 10.57 1.35
CA SER A 194 -14.24 11.02 2.22
C SER A 194 -13.88 10.82 3.68
N LYS A 195 -14.35 11.74 4.54
CA LYS A 195 -14.16 11.68 5.99
C LYS A 195 -15.49 11.90 6.69
N ALA A 196 -15.79 11.07 7.69
CA ALA A 196 -16.95 11.23 8.55
C ALA A 196 -16.64 10.81 9.98
N SER A 197 -17.44 11.28 10.94
CA SER A 197 -17.41 10.80 12.30
C SER A 197 -18.57 9.84 12.55
N PRO A 198 -18.39 8.78 13.35
CA PRO A 198 -19.50 7.95 13.83
C PRO A 198 -20.42 8.76 14.75
N LYS A 199 -21.54 8.19 15.11
CA LYS A 199 -22.46 8.80 16.10
C LYS A 199 -22.74 7.79 17.21
N PRO A 200 -22.28 8.07 18.44
CA PRO A 200 -21.48 9.24 18.87
C PRO A 200 -20.06 9.24 18.28
N ASP A 201 -19.39 10.40 18.31
CA ASP A 201 -18.00 10.57 17.87
C ASP A 201 -16.96 10.31 18.98
N TYR A 202 -17.43 9.76 20.10
CA TYR A 202 -16.61 9.27 21.21
C TYR A 202 -17.06 7.86 21.62
N LEU A 203 -16.12 7.02 22.02
CA LEU A 203 -16.38 5.64 22.43
C LEU A 203 -15.59 5.32 23.71
N GLY A 204 -16.27 4.82 24.72
CA GLY A 204 -15.61 4.19 25.87
C GLY A 204 -14.83 2.95 25.44
N SER A 205 -14.07 2.38 26.36
CA SER A 205 -13.38 1.09 26.11
C SER A 205 -14.40 0.01 25.77
N GLU A 206 -14.11 -0.78 24.72
CA GLU A 206 -14.96 -1.86 24.19
C GLU A 206 -16.31 -1.39 23.59
N ASP A 207 -16.56 -0.08 23.52
CA ASP A 207 -17.75 0.47 22.87
C ASP A 207 -17.59 0.50 21.35
N SER A 208 -18.74 0.51 20.65
CA SER A 208 -18.80 0.61 19.20
C SER A 208 -19.84 1.61 18.72
N ALA A 209 -19.63 2.18 17.53
CA ALA A 209 -20.60 3.05 16.87
C ALA A 209 -20.64 2.82 15.35
N PHE A 210 -21.82 3.04 14.80
CA PHE A 210 -22.03 2.96 13.36
C PHE A 210 -21.59 4.26 12.67
N PHE A 211 -20.98 4.14 11.48
CA PHE A 211 -20.62 5.27 10.64
C PHE A 211 -21.20 5.15 9.23
N VAL A 212 -21.38 6.30 8.59
CA VAL A 212 -21.78 6.44 7.19
C VAL A 212 -20.87 7.47 6.55
N LEU A 213 -20.16 7.07 5.52
CA LEU A 213 -19.42 7.94 4.61
C LEU A 213 -20.21 8.06 3.32
N SER A 214 -20.37 9.27 2.81
CA SER A 214 -21.02 9.52 1.51
C SER A 214 -20.07 10.27 0.59
N VAL A 215 -19.95 9.81 -0.65
CA VAL A 215 -19.18 10.46 -1.71
C VAL A 215 -20.16 10.91 -2.78
N PRO A 216 -20.46 12.22 -2.88
CA PRO A 216 -21.50 12.74 -3.77
C PRO A 216 -21.06 12.78 -5.24
N ASP A 217 -19.77 12.77 -5.55
CA ASP A 217 -19.23 12.89 -6.91
C ASP A 217 -19.48 11.62 -7.73
N LYS A 218 -20.60 11.58 -8.43
CA LYS A 218 -21.11 10.41 -9.13
C LYS A 218 -20.26 10.03 -10.32
N ILE A 219 -19.82 11.02 -11.10
CA ILE A 219 -18.99 10.79 -12.30
C ILE A 219 -17.65 10.22 -11.89
N GLN A 220 -17.02 10.81 -10.89
CA GLN A 220 -15.70 10.39 -10.39
C GLN A 220 -15.75 9.00 -9.73
N THR A 221 -16.89 8.66 -9.11
CA THR A 221 -17.06 7.38 -8.42
C THR A 221 -17.68 6.29 -9.27
N GLU A 222 -17.96 6.54 -10.55
CA GLU A 222 -18.47 5.52 -11.46
C GLU A 222 -17.43 4.39 -11.66
N GLY A 223 -17.84 3.17 -11.37
CA GLY A 223 -17.00 1.99 -11.54
C GLY A 223 -15.95 1.77 -10.46
N ILE A 224 -16.03 2.49 -9.33
CA ILE A 224 -15.24 2.20 -8.13
C ILE A 224 -15.80 0.97 -7.44
N ASP A 225 -14.90 0.02 -7.15
CA ASP A 225 -15.16 -1.21 -6.43
C ASP A 225 -14.08 -1.54 -5.36
N GLU A 226 -13.02 -0.70 -5.30
CA GLU A 226 -11.94 -0.83 -4.32
C GLU A 226 -11.83 0.42 -3.45
N TYR A 227 -11.68 0.21 -2.13
CA TYR A 227 -11.49 1.27 -1.16
C TYR A 227 -10.68 0.78 0.04
N THR A 228 -10.08 1.71 0.75
CA THR A 228 -9.47 1.47 2.06
C THR A 228 -10.12 2.38 3.11
N LEU A 229 -10.17 1.89 4.34
CA LEU A 229 -10.68 2.63 5.48
C LEU A 229 -9.60 2.79 6.54
N ILE A 230 -9.62 3.93 7.21
CA ILE A 230 -8.76 4.25 8.33
C ILE A 230 -9.63 4.89 9.40
N ALA A 231 -9.50 4.45 10.66
CA ALA A 231 -10.14 5.10 11.80
C ALA A 231 -9.09 5.60 12.79
N GLU A 232 -9.26 6.82 13.30
CA GLU A 232 -8.38 7.46 14.28
C GLU A 232 -9.18 8.23 15.32
N SER A 233 -8.54 8.62 16.44
CA SER A 233 -9.07 9.53 17.45
C SER A 233 -8.01 10.52 17.93
N GLU A 234 -8.36 11.39 18.87
CA GLU A 234 -7.38 12.27 19.51
C GLU A 234 -6.32 11.49 20.28
N GLU A 235 -6.69 10.39 20.94
CA GLU A 235 -5.81 9.58 21.77
C GLU A 235 -5.04 8.53 20.97
N TYR A 236 -5.64 8.00 19.91
CA TYR A 236 -5.16 6.84 19.18
C TYR A 236 -4.85 7.16 17.71
N ALA A 237 -3.76 6.57 17.20
CA ALA A 237 -3.41 6.66 15.80
C ALA A 237 -4.31 5.77 14.96
N ALA A 238 -4.35 6.08 13.67
CA ALA A 238 -5.12 5.36 12.68
C ALA A 238 -4.71 3.88 12.56
N VAL A 239 -5.70 3.01 12.38
CA VAL A 239 -5.54 1.60 12.03
C VAL A 239 -6.08 1.42 10.62
N PRO A 240 -5.29 0.86 9.68
CA PRO A 240 -5.82 0.51 8.36
C PRO A 240 -6.68 -0.74 8.47
N GLU A 241 -7.82 -0.75 7.82
CA GLU A 241 -8.59 -1.97 7.61
C GLU A 241 -7.81 -2.89 6.67
N PHE A 242 -7.51 -4.11 7.12
CA PHE A 242 -6.89 -5.11 6.26
C PHE A 242 -7.99 -5.86 5.50
N PRO A 243 -8.03 -5.81 4.15
CA PRO A 243 -8.95 -6.63 3.38
C PRO A 243 -8.81 -8.10 3.79
N VAL A 244 -9.93 -8.77 4.05
CA VAL A 244 -9.96 -10.19 4.47
C VAL A 244 -9.13 -11.09 3.54
N GLY A 245 -9.03 -10.71 2.25
CA GLY A 245 -8.19 -11.37 1.25
C GLY A 245 -6.70 -11.42 1.61
N THR A 246 -6.17 -10.40 2.29
CA THR A 246 -4.76 -10.34 2.72
C THR A 246 -4.46 -11.39 3.78
N VAL A 247 -5.36 -11.58 4.74
CA VAL A 247 -5.26 -12.61 5.79
C VAL A 247 -5.31 -14.01 5.18
N ILE A 248 -6.22 -14.24 4.23
CA ILE A 248 -6.34 -15.50 3.50
C ILE A 248 -5.05 -15.80 2.72
N LEU A 249 -4.50 -14.80 2.02
CA LEU A 249 -3.25 -14.95 1.28
C LEU A 249 -2.08 -15.29 2.20
N LEU A 250 -2.00 -14.64 3.37
CA LEU A 250 -0.98 -14.91 4.38
C LEU A 250 -1.08 -16.34 4.91
N ILE A 251 -2.30 -16.82 5.21
CA ILE A 251 -2.55 -18.19 5.66
C ILE A 251 -2.17 -19.20 4.57
N LEU A 252 -2.52 -18.92 3.31
CA LEU A 252 -2.20 -19.79 2.18
C LEU A 252 -0.69 -19.85 1.93
N THR A 253 0.01 -18.72 1.96
CA THR A 253 1.47 -18.68 1.78
C THR A 253 2.22 -19.36 2.91
N LEU A 254 1.79 -19.17 4.17
CA LEU A 254 2.36 -19.85 5.33
C LEU A 254 2.10 -21.35 5.27
N SER A 255 0.90 -21.76 4.88
CA SER A 255 0.53 -23.19 4.71
C SER A 255 1.34 -23.85 3.60
N ALA A 256 1.53 -23.16 2.46
CA ALA A 256 2.38 -23.62 1.37
C ALA A 256 3.84 -23.76 1.80
N TYR A 257 4.37 -22.78 2.55
CA TYR A 257 5.73 -22.81 3.10
C TYR A 257 5.93 -24.01 4.04
N ILE A 258 5.02 -24.23 4.98
CA ILE A 258 5.05 -25.39 5.90
C ILE A 258 4.94 -26.70 5.10
N GLY A 259 4.06 -26.77 4.11
CA GLY A 259 3.91 -27.93 3.25
C GLY A 259 5.21 -28.27 2.50
N ILE A 260 5.82 -27.28 1.88
CA ILE A 260 7.08 -27.45 1.14
C ILE A 260 8.23 -27.84 2.08
N THR A 261 8.38 -27.19 3.22
CA THR A 261 9.50 -27.47 4.15
C THR A 261 9.36 -28.82 4.87
N ARG A 262 8.13 -29.21 5.22
CA ARG A 262 7.89 -30.44 6.00
C ARG A 262 7.74 -31.69 5.12
N TYR A 263 7.32 -31.54 3.87
CA TYR A 263 7.04 -32.65 2.95
C TYR A 263 7.86 -32.63 1.66
N SER A 264 8.91 -31.80 1.58
CA SER A 264 9.72 -31.65 0.38
C SER A 264 10.25 -32.97 -0.20
N GLY A 265 10.66 -33.89 0.68
CA GLY A 265 11.16 -35.21 0.25
C GLY A 265 10.10 -36.10 -0.44
N ARG A 266 8.83 -36.01 -0.07
CA ARG A 266 7.73 -36.78 -0.68
C ARG A 266 7.21 -36.13 -1.97
N ILE A 267 7.16 -34.82 -2.02
CA ILE A 267 6.68 -34.08 -3.20
C ILE A 267 7.67 -34.25 -4.37
N ILE A 268 8.96 -34.16 -4.09
CA ILE A 268 10.02 -34.31 -5.09
C ILE A 268 10.04 -35.73 -5.68
N THR A 269 9.92 -36.77 -4.84
CA THR A 269 9.89 -38.17 -5.31
C THR A 269 8.67 -38.46 -6.19
N ASN A 270 7.49 -37.89 -5.87
CA ASN A 270 6.28 -38.11 -6.68
C ASN A 270 6.31 -37.35 -8.02
N LEU A 271 6.90 -36.17 -8.08
CA LEU A 271 7.10 -35.43 -9.33
C LEU A 271 8.06 -36.15 -10.30
N PHE A 272 9.14 -36.76 -9.79
CA PHE A 272 10.08 -37.53 -10.62
C PHE A 272 9.54 -38.88 -11.06
N SER A 273 8.65 -39.51 -10.29
CA SER A 273 8.00 -40.76 -10.74
C SER A 273 6.95 -40.52 -11.83
N ALA A 274 6.31 -39.35 -11.85
CA ALA A 274 5.34 -38.99 -12.89
C ALA A 274 5.99 -38.61 -14.24
N THR A 275 7.27 -38.19 -14.25
CA THR A 275 8.01 -37.85 -15.49
C THR A 275 8.70 -39.05 -16.14
N ASN A 276 8.77 -40.21 -15.47
CA ASN A 276 9.39 -41.43 -15.99
C ASN A 276 8.39 -42.44 -16.64
N LEU A 277 7.15 -41.99 -16.87
CA LEU A 277 6.15 -42.75 -17.62
C LEU A 277 6.14 -42.26 -19.07
N LYS A 278 7.20 -42.57 -19.84
CA LYS A 278 7.21 -42.66 -21.29
C LYS A 278 8.20 -43.72 -21.73
#